data_a5eef697383e9c4e590e21527770f613
#
_entry.id   a5eef697383e9c4e590e21527770f613
#
_cell.length_a   1.000
_cell.length_b   1.000
_cell.length_c   1.000
_cell.angle_alpha   90.00
_cell.angle_beta   90.00
_cell.angle_gamma   90.00
#
_symmetry.space_group_name_H-M   'P 1'
#
loop_
_entity.id
_entity.type
_entity.pdbx_description
1 polymer ?
#
loop_
_entity_poly.entity_id
_entity_poly.type
_entity_poly.pdbx_seq_one_letter_code
_entity_poly.pdbx_strand_id
1 'polypeptide(L)'
;FGGTGWSLGWKVCLWARLGDGENALRLIENQLRPINPKALIRVRGGGSYPNLLDAHPPFQIDGNFGVTAGIAEMLIGGALPKCWSGKVTGLVTPDDTISYAFKNGKRVK
;
A
#
# COMPACT_ATOMS: atom_id res chain seq x y z
N PHE A 1 -0.67 -14.39 4.35
CA PHE A 1 -0.48 -12.96 4.05
C PHE A 1 0.89 -12.43 4.49
N GLY A 2 1.93 -13.19 4.25
CA GLY A 2 3.28 -12.72 4.45
C GLY A 2 3.83 -12.02 3.22
N GLY A 3 4.89 -11.28 3.41
CA GLY A 3 5.60 -10.64 2.33
C GLY A 3 6.55 -9.59 2.86
N THR A 4 7.57 -9.30 2.08
CA THR A 4 8.59 -8.31 2.41
C THR A 4 8.95 -7.55 1.15
N GLY A 5 9.37 -6.30 1.32
CA GLY A 5 9.95 -5.51 0.26
C GLY A 5 9.07 -5.41 -0.99
N TRP A 6 9.70 -5.60 -2.14
CA TRP A 6 9.05 -5.54 -3.45
C TRP A 6 7.87 -6.51 -3.60
N SER A 7 8.01 -7.71 -3.03
CA SER A 7 6.98 -8.73 -3.09
C SER A 7 5.66 -8.26 -2.46
N LEU A 8 5.75 -7.56 -1.35
CA LEU A 8 4.58 -7.03 -0.67
C LEU A 8 3.94 -5.90 -1.48
N GLY A 9 4.75 -4.96 -1.99
CA GLY A 9 4.27 -3.89 -2.85
C GLY A 9 3.58 -4.41 -4.10
N TRP A 10 4.15 -5.42 -4.73
CA TRP A 10 3.55 -6.07 -5.90
C TRP A 10 2.19 -6.69 -5.58
N LYS A 11 2.08 -7.36 -4.45
CA LYS A 11 0.81 -7.96 -4.01
C LYS A 11 -0.27 -6.90 -3.74
N VAL A 12 0.11 -5.76 -3.17
CA VAL A 12 -0.84 -4.65 -2.99
C VAL A 12 -1.40 -4.19 -4.33
N CYS A 13 -0.53 -4.03 -5.33
CA CYS A 13 -0.96 -3.67 -6.69
C CYS A 13 -1.91 -4.71 -7.28
N LEU A 14 -1.62 -5.99 -7.11
CA LEU A 14 -2.49 -7.06 -7.62
C LEU A 14 -3.87 -7.05 -6.96
N TRP A 15 -3.93 -6.96 -5.63
CA TRP A 15 -5.21 -6.90 -4.93
C TRP A 15 -6.01 -5.66 -5.32
N ALA A 16 -5.33 -4.53 -5.50
CA ALA A 16 -5.98 -3.31 -5.98
C ALA A 16 -6.61 -3.51 -7.36
N ARG A 17 -5.87 -4.15 -8.28
CA ARG A 17 -6.37 -4.47 -9.62
C ARG A 17 -7.51 -5.47 -9.62
N LEU A 18 -7.52 -6.39 -8.67
CA LEU A 18 -8.63 -7.35 -8.48
C LEU A 18 -9.84 -6.72 -7.79
N GLY A 19 -9.76 -5.48 -7.34
CA GLY A 19 -10.86 -4.79 -6.67
C GLY A 19 -11.01 -5.14 -5.20
N ASP A 20 -10.03 -5.78 -4.59
CA ASP A 20 -10.09 -6.24 -3.20
C ASP A 20 -9.27 -5.30 -2.29
N GLY A 21 -9.91 -4.21 -1.85
CA GLY A 21 -9.29 -3.23 -0.98
C GLY A 21 -8.97 -3.76 0.42
N GLU A 22 -9.74 -4.73 0.92
CA GLU A 22 -9.51 -5.30 2.24
C GLU A 22 -8.18 -6.08 2.30
N ASN A 23 -7.93 -6.92 1.31
CA ASN A 23 -6.67 -7.66 1.23
C ASN A 23 -5.49 -6.74 0.92
N ALA A 24 -5.69 -5.73 0.10
CA ALA A 24 -4.66 -4.71 -0.14
C ALA A 24 -4.29 -3.99 1.16
N LEU A 25 -5.26 -3.59 1.96
CA LEU A 25 -5.02 -2.92 3.25
C LEU A 25 -4.24 -3.81 4.22
N ARG A 26 -4.57 -5.09 4.31
CA ARG A 26 -3.84 -6.03 5.17
C ARG A 26 -2.36 -6.08 4.84
N LEU A 27 -2.01 -6.03 3.58
CA LEU A 27 -0.60 -6.00 3.14
C LEU A 27 0.05 -4.66 3.44
N ILE A 28 -0.67 -3.56 3.30
CA ILE A 28 -0.17 -2.22 3.68
C ILE A 28 0.13 -2.19 5.18
N GLU A 29 -0.75 -2.72 6.01
CA GLU A 29 -0.53 -2.81 7.46
C GLU A 29 0.73 -3.62 7.79
N ASN A 30 0.97 -4.71 7.07
CA ASN A 30 2.21 -5.47 7.21
C ASN A 30 3.44 -4.66 6.84
N GLN A 31 3.35 -3.85 5.77
CA GLN A 31 4.45 -2.98 5.36
C GLN A 31 4.76 -1.91 6.41
N LEU A 32 3.72 -1.38 7.06
CA LEU A 32 3.88 -0.32 8.06
C LEU A 32 4.28 -0.84 9.44
N ARG A 33 4.43 -2.14 9.61
CA ARG A 33 4.85 -2.73 10.87
C ARG A 33 6.27 -2.28 11.23
N PRO A 34 6.49 -1.65 12.39
CA PRO A 34 7.83 -1.22 12.79
C PRO A 34 8.76 -2.42 13.04
N ILE A 35 10.00 -2.29 12.60
CA ILE A 35 11.03 -3.26 12.92
C ILE A 35 12.21 -2.62 13.65
N ASN A 36 13.04 -3.46 14.29
CA ASN A 36 14.22 -2.99 14.99
C ASN A 36 15.20 -2.33 14.00
N PRO A 37 15.61 -1.06 14.24
CA PRO A 37 16.52 -0.34 13.34
C PRO A 37 17.91 -0.98 13.22
N LYS A 38 18.28 -1.85 14.14
CA LYS A 38 19.57 -2.57 14.11
C LYS A 38 19.49 -3.92 13.42
N ALA A 39 18.32 -4.33 12.93
CA ALA A 39 18.16 -5.58 12.21
C ALA A 39 18.86 -5.49 10.84
N LEU A 40 20.01 -6.13 10.72
CA LEU A 40 20.80 -6.18 9.48
C LEU A 40 20.61 -7.49 8.73
N ILE A 41 20.05 -8.48 9.38
CA ILE A 41 19.76 -9.78 8.79
C ILE A 41 18.25 -10.02 8.76
N ARG A 42 17.87 -10.80 7.78
CA ARG A 42 16.47 -11.13 7.53
C ARG A 42 15.84 -11.80 8.75
N VAL A 43 14.95 -11.08 9.42
CA VAL A 43 14.02 -11.67 10.38
C VAL A 43 12.72 -11.98 9.66
N ARG A 44 12.00 -12.94 10.21
CA ARG A 44 10.75 -13.41 9.62
C ARG A 44 9.75 -12.27 9.46
N GLY A 45 9.38 -12.00 8.23
CA GLY A 45 8.51 -10.89 7.87
C GLY A 45 9.30 -9.58 7.71
N GLY A 46 8.76 -8.68 6.93
CA GLY A 46 9.30 -7.34 6.73
C GLY A 46 8.57 -6.31 7.57
N GLY A 47 8.65 -5.08 7.15
CA GLY A 47 8.02 -3.96 7.79
C GLY A 47 8.70 -2.67 7.37
N SER A 48 8.73 -1.71 8.26
CA SER A 48 9.37 -0.42 7.99
C SER A 48 10.34 -0.06 9.11
N TYR A 49 11.49 0.47 8.73
CA TYR A 49 12.42 1.08 9.67
C TYR A 49 11.87 2.40 10.22
N PRO A 50 12.41 2.92 11.35
CA PRO A 50 11.96 4.20 11.90
C PRO A 50 12.06 5.39 10.94
N ASN A 51 12.96 5.31 9.95
CA ASN A 51 13.09 6.34 8.90
C ASN A 51 12.11 6.13 7.73
N LEU A 52 11.16 5.22 7.89
CA LEU A 52 10.11 4.88 6.93
C LEU A 52 10.59 4.11 5.68
N LEU A 53 11.85 3.77 5.58
CA LEU A 53 12.33 2.89 4.51
C LEU A 53 11.81 1.46 4.72
N ASP A 54 11.45 0.83 3.62
CA ASP A 54 11.03 -0.57 3.62
C ASP A 54 12.14 -1.47 4.17
N ALA A 55 11.73 -2.40 4.98
CA ALA A 55 12.63 -3.33 5.63
C ALA A 55 12.41 -4.76 5.16
N HIS A 56 13.36 -5.23 4.40
CA HIS A 56 13.59 -6.66 4.14
C HIS A 56 14.99 -6.96 4.63
N PRO A 57 15.28 -6.70 5.93
CA PRO A 57 16.64 -6.40 6.38
C PRO A 57 17.73 -6.91 5.45
N PRO A 58 18.56 -6.00 4.84
CA PRO A 58 18.51 -4.53 4.91
C PRO A 58 17.31 -3.90 4.18
N PHE A 59 17.31 -2.58 3.94
CA PHE A 59 16.21 -1.90 3.28
C PHE A 59 16.12 -2.23 1.79
N GLN A 60 14.90 -2.14 1.25
CA GLN A 60 14.61 -2.27 -0.17
C GLN A 60 13.71 -1.12 -0.61
N ILE A 61 14.25 -0.15 -1.33
CA ILE A 61 13.50 1.04 -1.75
C ILE A 61 12.34 0.71 -2.71
N ASP A 62 12.46 -0.38 -3.44
CA ASP A 62 11.41 -0.87 -4.33
C ASP A 62 10.13 -1.23 -3.57
N GLY A 63 10.23 -1.67 -2.32
CA GLY A 63 9.07 -1.87 -1.46
C GLY A 63 8.34 -0.57 -1.16
N ASN A 64 9.07 0.52 -0.91
CA ASN A 64 8.48 1.85 -0.71
C ASN A 64 7.70 2.30 -1.94
N PHE A 65 8.34 2.24 -3.12
CA PHE A 65 7.69 2.66 -4.36
C PHE A 65 6.54 1.72 -4.74
N GLY A 66 6.70 0.42 -4.53
CA GLY A 66 5.67 -0.55 -4.86
C GLY A 66 4.40 -0.38 -4.04
N VAL A 67 4.52 -0.17 -2.73
CA VAL A 67 3.36 0.06 -1.87
C VAL A 67 2.67 1.38 -2.20
N THR A 68 3.44 2.44 -2.46
CA THR A 68 2.91 3.73 -2.89
C THR A 68 2.13 3.59 -4.21
N ALA A 69 2.69 2.87 -5.17
CA ALA A 69 2.00 2.58 -6.43
C ALA A 69 0.73 1.77 -6.20
N GLY A 70 0.76 0.81 -5.29
CA GLY A 70 -0.41 0.00 -4.93
C GLY A 70 -1.53 0.84 -4.34
N ILE A 71 -1.22 1.79 -3.46
CA ILE A 71 -2.21 2.72 -2.91
C ILE A 71 -2.82 3.58 -4.03
N ALA A 72 -2.01 4.08 -4.95
CA ALA A 72 -2.51 4.82 -6.11
C ALA A 72 -3.47 3.96 -6.95
N GLU A 73 -3.12 2.70 -7.20
CA GLU A 73 -4.00 1.76 -7.92
C GLU A 73 -5.33 1.54 -7.20
N MET A 74 -5.31 1.42 -5.86
CA MET A 74 -6.54 1.31 -5.06
C MET A 74 -7.43 2.52 -5.25
N LEU A 75 -6.86 3.73 -5.20
CA LEU A 75 -7.60 4.98 -5.36
C LEU A 75 -8.12 5.16 -6.78
N ILE A 76 -7.34 4.81 -7.79
CA ILE A 76 -7.74 4.90 -9.20
C ILE A 76 -8.87 3.91 -9.49
N GLY A 77 -8.74 2.69 -9.06
CA GLY A 77 -9.69 1.61 -9.35
C GLY A 77 -10.89 1.55 -8.41
N GLY A 78 -10.89 2.32 -7.33
CA GLY A 78 -11.97 2.28 -6.34
C GLY A 78 -11.92 1.04 -5.44
N ALA A 79 -10.79 0.34 -5.37
CA ALA A 79 -10.60 -0.80 -4.47
C ALA A 79 -10.29 -0.29 -3.06
N LEU A 80 -11.33 0.18 -2.38
CA LEU A 80 -11.21 0.90 -1.12
C LEU A 80 -11.66 0.00 0.04
N PRO A 81 -10.87 -0.08 1.13
CA PRO A 81 -11.30 -0.80 2.32
C PRO A 81 -12.52 -0.13 2.96
N LYS A 82 -13.38 -0.93 3.57
CA LYS A 82 -14.60 -0.44 4.23
C LYS A 82 -14.32 0.57 5.35
N CYS A 83 -13.15 0.52 5.96
CA CYS A 83 -12.79 1.46 7.01
C CYS A 83 -12.29 2.83 6.50
N TRP A 84 -12.14 2.98 5.18
CA TRP A 84 -11.66 4.23 4.60
C TRP A 84 -12.81 5.16 4.24
N SER A 85 -12.66 6.43 4.65
CA SER A 85 -13.54 7.53 4.27
C SER A 85 -12.68 8.77 4.04
N GLY A 86 -12.98 9.53 3.01
CA GLY A 86 -12.19 10.71 2.66
C GLY A 86 -12.47 11.19 1.25
N LYS A 87 -11.48 11.85 0.68
CA LYS A 87 -11.56 12.30 -0.71
C LYS A 87 -10.19 12.25 -1.39
N VAL A 88 -10.24 12.05 -2.69
CA VAL A 88 -9.09 12.15 -3.59
C VAL A 88 -9.26 13.42 -4.40
N THR A 89 -8.20 14.20 -4.51
CA THR A 89 -8.22 15.45 -5.27
C THR A 89 -7.02 15.49 -6.20
N GLY A 90 -7.29 15.65 -7.50
CA GLY A 90 -6.26 15.84 -8.50
C GLY A 90 -5.31 14.66 -8.70
N LEU A 91 -5.78 13.43 -8.51
CA LEU A 91 -4.97 12.24 -8.75
C LEU A 91 -4.78 12.05 -10.26
N VAL A 92 -3.53 12.10 -10.70
CA VAL A 92 -3.18 11.95 -12.11
C VAL A 92 -3.18 10.47 -12.48
N THR A 93 -3.88 10.14 -13.55
CA THR A 93 -3.89 8.80 -14.15
C THR A 93 -3.29 8.87 -15.55
N PRO A 94 -3.01 7.75 -16.21
CA PRO A 94 -2.50 7.78 -17.60
C PRO A 94 -3.39 8.55 -18.57
N ASP A 95 -4.70 8.55 -18.36
CA ASP A 95 -5.66 9.11 -19.29
C ASP A 95 -6.27 10.43 -18.82
N ASP A 96 -6.25 10.71 -17.53
CA ASP A 96 -6.99 11.85 -16.96
C ASP A 96 -6.49 12.22 -15.56
N THR A 97 -7.16 13.20 -14.99
CA THR A 97 -7.01 13.57 -13.57
C THR A 97 -8.35 13.37 -12.89
N ILE A 98 -8.37 12.61 -11.81
CA ILE A 98 -9.59 12.25 -11.12
C ILE A 98 -9.68 12.86 -9.72
N SER A 99 -10.91 13.17 -9.34
CA SER A 99 -11.23 13.65 -7.99
C SER A 99 -12.57 13.05 -7.56
N TYR A 100 -12.65 12.52 -6.35
CA TYR A 100 -13.89 11.98 -5.82
C TYR A 100 -13.84 11.90 -4.30
N ALA A 101 -15.02 11.81 -3.68
CA ALA A 101 -15.15 11.51 -2.27
C ALA A 101 -15.59 10.05 -2.08
N PHE A 102 -15.27 9.49 -0.93
CA PHE A 102 -15.68 8.13 -0.59
C PHE A 102 -15.99 8.02 0.90
N LYS A 103 -16.89 7.12 1.21
CA LYS A 103 -17.32 6.83 2.59
C LYS A 103 -17.52 5.33 2.76
N ASN A 104 -16.92 4.78 3.83
CA ASN A 104 -17.00 3.35 4.13
C ASN A 104 -16.58 2.47 2.94
N GLY A 105 -15.52 2.88 2.24
CA GLY A 105 -14.96 2.15 1.11
C GLY A 105 -15.73 2.29 -0.20
N LYS A 106 -16.70 3.18 -0.27
CA LYS A 106 -17.52 3.37 -1.49
C LYS A 106 -17.49 4.83 -1.93
N ARG A 107 -17.41 5.04 -3.26
CA ARG A 107 -17.54 6.38 -3.82
C ARG A 107 -18.91 6.96 -3.46
N VAL A 108 -18.90 8.24 -3.10
CA VAL A 108 -20.11 9.03 -2.89
C VAL A 108 -20.15 10.16 -3.91
N LYS A 109 -21.36 10.59 -4.21
CA LYS A 109 -21.54 11.71 -5.17
C LYS A 109 -21.18 13.05 -4.53
#